data_14899cf7ec894f2586a5e85b9f79d828
#
_entry.id   14899cf7ec894f2586a5e85b9f79d828
#
_cell.length_a   1.000
_cell.length_b   1.000
_cell.length_c   1.000
_cell.angle_alpha   90.00
_cell.angle_beta   90.00
_cell.angle_gamma   90.00
#
_symmetry.space_group_name_H-M   'P 1'
#
loop_
_entity.id
_entity.type
_entity.pdbx_description
1 polymer ?
#
loop_
_entity_poly.entity_id
_entity_poly.type
_entity_poly.pdbx_seq_one_letter_code
_entity_poly.pdbx_strand_id
1 'polypeptide(L)'
;ADDRHVTHQLYGGDWENRLKQELLLGIGGVRALRALGLNPTIYHYNEGHAAFAGIERLRECLQGGKLNFAESMEIIRASGLFTTHTPVPAGHDAFSEDMIGKYLGNQLASIGIDWATLMSLGKINPDNRDEKFSMSVLAANMSQNVNGVSMLHGAVSQEIFANMYPGYLPE
;
A
#
# COMPACT_ATOMS: atom_id res chain seq x y z
N ALA A 1 2.24 -0.93 25.99
CA ALA A 1 2.29 -2.32 26.48
C ALA A 1 1.34 -3.21 25.69
N ASP A 2 0.16 -2.74 25.33
CA ASP A 2 -0.88 -3.54 24.66
C ASP A 2 -0.55 -3.87 23.19
N ASP A 3 0.20 -3.03 22.50
CA ASP A 3 0.57 -3.25 21.10
C ASP A 3 1.60 -4.37 20.86
N ARG A 4 2.22 -4.92 21.92
CA ARG A 4 3.13 -6.06 21.79
C ARG A 4 2.44 -7.32 21.26
N HIS A 5 1.13 -7.43 21.43
CA HIS A 5 0.35 -8.58 21.02
C HIS A 5 0.00 -8.55 19.52
N VAL A 6 0.18 -7.43 18.82
CA VAL A 6 -0.15 -7.25 17.40
C VAL A 6 0.47 -8.32 16.52
N THR A 7 1.71 -8.75 16.83
CA THR A 7 2.46 -9.74 16.04
C THR A 7 2.46 -11.15 16.61
N HIS A 8 1.68 -11.45 17.65
CA HIS A 8 1.68 -12.78 18.29
C HIS A 8 1.11 -13.87 17.39
N GLN A 9 0.15 -13.53 16.55
CA GLN A 9 -0.50 -14.47 15.64
C GLN A 9 -0.58 -13.88 14.23
N LEU A 10 0.01 -14.60 13.29
CA LEU A 10 -0.11 -14.25 11.86
C LEU A 10 -1.57 -14.38 11.42
N TYR A 11 -2.09 -13.34 10.78
CA TYR A 11 -3.50 -13.23 10.36
C TYR A 11 -4.51 -13.36 11.50
N GLY A 12 -4.07 -13.23 12.75
CA GLY A 12 -4.95 -13.33 13.92
C GLY A 12 -5.58 -11.99 14.30
N GLY A 13 -6.68 -12.08 15.06
CA GLY A 13 -7.40 -10.92 15.54
C GLY A 13 -8.47 -10.43 14.56
N ASP A 14 -8.97 -9.24 14.84
CA ASP A 14 -9.96 -8.54 14.01
C ASP A 14 -9.30 -7.70 12.89
N TRP A 15 -10.14 -7.02 12.11
CA TRP A 15 -9.68 -6.14 11.04
C TRP A 15 -8.80 -5.00 11.52
N GLU A 16 -9.01 -4.52 12.75
CA GLU A 16 -8.16 -3.48 13.32
C GLU A 16 -6.77 -4.00 13.65
N ASN A 17 -6.68 -5.21 14.22
CA ASN A 17 -5.39 -5.87 14.44
C ASN A 17 -4.66 -6.13 13.14
N ARG A 18 -5.40 -6.51 12.10
CA ARG A 18 -4.86 -6.69 10.74
C ARG A 18 -4.24 -5.40 10.21
N LEU A 19 -4.96 -4.27 10.28
CA LEU A 19 -4.42 -2.97 9.88
C LEU A 19 -3.14 -2.61 10.67
N LYS A 20 -3.14 -2.85 11.99
CA LYS A 20 -1.94 -2.61 12.83
C LYS A 20 -0.75 -3.44 12.36
N GLN A 21 -0.96 -4.70 12.01
CA GLN A 21 0.10 -5.57 11.47
C GLN A 21 0.68 -5.00 10.18
N GLU A 22 -0.17 -4.53 9.27
CA GLU A 22 0.27 -3.98 7.98
C GLU A 22 0.97 -2.63 8.12
N LEU A 23 0.50 -1.77 9.03
CA LEU A 23 1.19 -0.52 9.37
C LEU A 23 2.58 -0.80 9.95
N LEU A 24 2.67 -1.78 10.86
CA LEU A 24 3.94 -2.17 11.46
C LEU A 24 4.89 -2.77 10.41
N LEU A 25 4.39 -3.62 9.53
CA LEU A 25 5.19 -4.24 8.47
C LEU A 25 5.66 -3.20 7.44
N GLY A 26 4.76 -2.37 6.95
CA GLY A 26 5.06 -1.39 5.91
C GLY A 26 5.87 -0.21 6.45
N ILE A 27 5.25 0.64 7.26
CA ILE A 27 5.89 1.84 7.80
C ILE A 27 7.05 1.47 8.74
N GLY A 28 6.77 0.59 9.69
CA GLY A 28 7.78 0.13 10.66
C GLY A 28 8.95 -0.59 9.99
N GLY A 29 8.68 -1.40 8.97
CA GLY A 29 9.70 -2.10 8.20
C GLY A 29 10.68 -1.15 7.51
N VAL A 30 10.20 -0.11 6.82
CA VAL A 30 11.07 0.89 6.19
C VAL A 30 11.92 1.61 7.25
N ARG A 31 11.30 2.04 8.34
CA ARG A 31 12.03 2.70 9.46
C ARG A 31 13.10 1.81 10.06
N ALA A 32 12.80 0.51 10.22
CA ALA A 32 13.77 -0.47 10.72
C ALA A 32 14.95 -0.64 9.76
N LEU A 33 14.70 -0.73 8.45
CA LEU A 33 15.77 -0.78 7.45
C LEU A 33 16.68 0.46 7.56
N ARG A 34 16.13 1.65 7.68
CA ARG A 34 16.92 2.88 7.83
C ARG A 34 17.72 2.89 9.13
N ALA A 35 17.13 2.46 10.24
CA ALA A 35 17.83 2.35 11.53
C ALA A 35 19.00 1.37 11.48
N LEU A 36 18.93 0.34 10.62
CA LEU A 36 20.01 -0.63 10.37
C LEU A 36 21.02 -0.16 9.32
N GLY A 37 20.86 1.05 8.76
CA GLY A 37 21.72 1.59 7.70
C GLY A 37 21.49 0.95 6.33
N LEU A 38 20.37 0.23 6.15
CA LEU A 38 20.03 -0.44 4.90
C LEU A 38 19.19 0.47 4.01
N ASN A 39 19.63 0.65 2.77
CA ASN A 39 18.96 1.45 1.76
C ASN A 39 18.69 0.62 0.50
N PRO A 40 17.63 -0.22 0.48
CA PRO A 40 17.27 -1.00 -0.69
C PRO A 40 16.98 -0.10 -1.90
N THR A 41 17.36 -0.57 -3.08
CA THR A 41 17.07 0.09 -4.35
C THR A 41 15.78 -0.42 -5.00
N ILE A 42 15.32 -1.61 -4.60
CA ILE A 42 14.10 -2.24 -5.07
C ILE A 42 13.28 -2.68 -3.87
N TYR A 43 11.97 -2.44 -3.94
CA TYR A 43 10.98 -2.83 -2.94
C TYR A 43 9.97 -3.77 -3.60
N HIS A 44 10.03 -5.03 -3.23
CA HIS A 44 9.10 -6.03 -3.71
C HIS A 44 7.98 -6.25 -2.71
N TYR A 45 6.77 -5.87 -3.09
CA TYR A 45 5.54 -6.12 -2.33
C TYR A 45 4.99 -7.50 -2.70
N ASN A 46 5.16 -8.45 -1.82
CA ASN A 46 4.51 -9.76 -1.90
C ASN A 46 3.12 -9.62 -1.28
N GLU A 47 2.08 -9.52 -2.09
CA GLU A 47 0.73 -9.09 -1.72
C GLU A 47 0.65 -7.63 -1.21
N GLY A 48 -0.56 -7.21 -0.82
CA GLY A 48 -0.82 -5.85 -0.31
C GLY A 48 -0.26 -5.57 1.09
N HIS A 49 0.10 -6.61 1.85
CA HIS A 49 0.40 -6.53 3.28
C HIS A 49 1.46 -5.51 3.68
N ALA A 50 2.42 -5.24 2.82
CA ALA A 50 3.51 -4.29 3.06
C ALA A 50 3.34 -2.96 2.30
N ALA A 51 2.21 -2.72 1.66
CA ALA A 51 2.01 -1.57 0.77
C ALA A 51 2.19 -0.21 1.46
N PHE A 52 1.94 -0.13 2.78
CA PHE A 52 2.25 1.08 3.56
C PHE A 52 3.74 1.46 3.58
N ALA A 53 4.64 0.57 3.14
CA ALA A 53 6.04 0.93 2.92
C ALA A 53 6.18 2.03 1.86
N GLY A 54 5.30 2.04 0.83
CA GLY A 54 5.22 3.11 -0.15
C GLY A 54 4.89 4.46 0.48
N ILE A 55 3.98 4.49 1.46
CA ILE A 55 3.60 5.72 2.19
C ILE A 55 4.78 6.25 3.03
N GLU A 56 5.51 5.39 3.71
CA GLU A 56 6.70 5.83 4.47
C GLU A 56 7.81 6.35 3.55
N ARG A 57 8.03 5.70 2.41
CA ARG A 57 8.97 6.16 1.39
C ARG A 57 8.55 7.51 0.79
N LEU A 58 7.23 7.70 0.56
CA LEU A 58 6.68 8.97 0.11
C LEU A 58 6.98 10.08 1.13
N ARG A 59 6.77 9.79 2.42
CA ARG A 59 7.14 10.71 3.50
C ARG A 59 8.63 11.08 3.45
N GLU A 60 9.52 10.10 3.29
CA GLU A 60 10.97 10.34 3.20
C GLU A 60 11.32 11.26 2.01
N CYS A 61 10.73 11.02 0.84
CA CYS A 61 10.96 11.83 -0.36
C CYS A 61 10.47 13.27 -0.18
N LEU A 62 9.26 13.46 0.35
CA LEU A 62 8.65 14.78 0.53
C LEU A 62 9.35 15.59 1.64
N GLN A 63 9.72 14.96 2.75
CA GLN A 63 10.43 15.63 3.84
C GLN A 63 11.85 16.08 3.46
N GLY A 64 12.45 15.47 2.45
CA GLY A 64 13.72 15.90 1.88
C GLY A 64 13.67 17.29 1.23
N GLY A 65 12.48 17.82 0.95
CA GLY A 65 12.20 19.16 0.45
C GLY A 65 12.74 19.45 -0.97
N LYS A 66 13.25 18.42 -1.66
CA LYS A 66 13.82 18.54 -3.01
C LYS A 66 12.87 18.08 -4.10
N LEU A 67 11.86 17.32 -3.76
CA LEU A 67 10.94 16.67 -4.69
C LEU A 67 9.49 17.08 -4.35
N ASN A 68 8.69 17.31 -5.39
CA ASN A 68 7.25 17.42 -5.23
C ASN A 68 6.59 16.03 -5.18
N PHE A 69 5.25 15.99 -5.01
CA PHE A 69 4.51 14.74 -4.90
C PHE A 69 4.66 13.86 -6.15
N ALA A 70 4.53 14.44 -7.36
CA ALA A 70 4.60 13.67 -8.61
C ALA A 70 5.99 13.06 -8.81
N GLU A 71 7.05 13.83 -8.59
CA GLU A 71 8.44 13.36 -8.65
C GLU A 71 8.72 12.26 -7.61
N SER A 72 8.19 12.42 -6.40
CA SER A 72 8.31 11.42 -5.33
C SER A 72 7.63 10.12 -5.71
N MET A 73 6.43 10.19 -6.28
CA MET A 73 5.69 9.02 -6.76
C MET A 73 6.43 8.28 -7.87
N GLU A 74 7.03 8.99 -8.83
CA GLU A 74 7.83 8.36 -9.90
C GLU A 74 9.03 7.59 -9.34
N ILE A 75 9.75 8.14 -8.38
CA ILE A 75 10.88 7.44 -7.72
C ILE A 75 10.41 6.19 -6.98
N ILE A 76 9.30 6.28 -6.25
CA ILE A 76 8.75 5.17 -5.48
C ILE A 76 8.32 4.06 -6.44
N ARG A 77 7.57 4.41 -7.47
CA ARG A 77 7.06 3.47 -8.48
C ARG A 77 8.19 2.79 -9.26
N ALA A 78 9.19 3.55 -9.72
CA ALA A 78 10.33 3.02 -10.49
C ALA A 78 11.11 1.93 -9.75
N SER A 79 11.06 1.94 -8.42
CA SER A 79 11.71 0.95 -7.56
C SER A 79 10.74 -0.03 -6.89
N GLY A 80 9.45 0.04 -7.24
CA GLY A 80 8.39 -0.82 -6.72
C GLY A 80 8.05 -1.98 -7.67
N LEU A 81 7.90 -3.17 -7.11
CA LEU A 81 7.36 -4.35 -7.78
C LEU A 81 6.26 -4.94 -6.91
N PHE A 82 5.06 -5.12 -7.45
CA PHE A 82 3.95 -5.76 -6.75
C PHE A 82 3.64 -7.11 -7.38
N THR A 83 3.67 -8.17 -6.57
CA THR A 83 3.25 -9.51 -6.99
C THR A 83 2.01 -9.92 -6.20
N THR A 84 0.90 -10.14 -6.90
CA THR A 84 -0.33 -10.66 -6.29
C THR A 84 -0.41 -12.17 -6.39
N HIS A 85 -0.87 -12.80 -5.32
CA HIS A 85 -1.08 -14.24 -5.18
C HIS A 85 -2.55 -14.59 -5.00
N THR A 86 -3.39 -13.62 -4.67
CA THR A 86 -4.79 -13.83 -4.28
C THR A 86 -5.70 -13.85 -5.51
N PRO A 87 -6.35 -14.99 -5.82
CA PRO A 87 -7.11 -15.15 -7.05
C PRO A 87 -8.56 -14.64 -6.96
N VAL A 88 -8.99 -14.11 -5.84
CA VAL A 88 -10.37 -13.66 -5.60
C VAL A 88 -10.40 -12.27 -4.97
N PRO A 89 -11.28 -11.35 -5.43
CA PRO A 89 -11.35 -9.99 -4.90
C PRO A 89 -11.55 -9.92 -3.38
N ALA A 90 -12.35 -10.81 -2.82
CA ALA A 90 -12.66 -10.85 -1.37
C ALA A 90 -11.45 -11.24 -0.49
N GLY A 91 -10.38 -11.76 -1.07
CA GLY A 91 -9.17 -12.13 -0.34
C GLY A 91 -8.15 -10.99 -0.22
N HIS A 92 -8.39 -9.85 -0.88
CA HIS A 92 -7.54 -8.68 -0.75
C HIS A 92 -7.91 -7.86 0.48
N ASP A 93 -6.92 -7.51 1.29
CA ASP A 93 -7.16 -6.69 2.48
C ASP A 93 -7.64 -5.29 2.10
N ALA A 94 -8.75 -4.87 2.72
CA ALA A 94 -9.33 -3.55 2.52
C ALA A 94 -9.97 -3.03 3.80
N PHE A 95 -9.73 -1.76 4.12
CA PHE A 95 -10.11 -1.12 5.37
C PHE A 95 -11.08 0.04 5.14
N SER A 96 -12.00 0.28 6.09
CA SER A 96 -12.86 1.45 6.02
C SER A 96 -12.06 2.74 6.15
N GLU A 97 -12.61 3.84 5.61
CA GLU A 97 -11.99 5.17 5.76
C GLU A 97 -11.80 5.56 7.23
N ASP A 98 -12.78 5.26 8.08
CA ASP A 98 -12.71 5.56 9.51
C ASP A 98 -11.52 4.86 10.17
N MET A 99 -11.29 3.59 9.79
CA MET A 99 -10.19 2.81 10.32
C MET A 99 -8.84 3.36 9.85
N ILE A 100 -8.70 3.72 8.58
CA ILE A 100 -7.50 4.41 8.06
C ILE A 100 -7.32 5.76 8.76
N GLY A 101 -8.39 6.54 8.92
CA GLY A 101 -8.38 7.85 9.59
C GLY A 101 -7.92 7.78 11.05
N LYS A 102 -8.34 6.74 11.78
CA LYS A 102 -7.93 6.49 13.16
C LYS A 102 -6.41 6.40 13.32
N TYR A 103 -5.72 5.77 12.37
CA TYR A 103 -4.28 5.50 12.47
C TYR A 103 -3.40 6.49 11.69
N LEU A 104 -3.85 6.93 10.51
CA LEU A 104 -3.07 7.79 9.64
C LEU A 104 -3.54 9.25 9.61
N GLY A 105 -4.78 9.54 10.01
CA GLY A 105 -5.35 10.89 9.91
C GLY A 105 -4.48 11.98 10.54
N ASN A 106 -3.97 11.74 11.75
CA ASN A 106 -3.11 12.68 12.46
C ASN A 106 -1.65 12.70 11.93
N GLN A 107 -1.29 11.79 11.02
CA GLN A 107 0.06 11.69 10.47
C GLN A 107 0.20 12.34 9.10
N LEU A 108 -0.90 12.72 8.45
CA LEU A 108 -0.90 13.26 7.08
C LEU A 108 0.02 14.46 6.91
N ALA A 109 -0.03 15.41 7.85
CA ALA A 109 0.87 16.58 7.83
C ALA A 109 2.34 16.17 7.90
N SER A 110 2.67 15.12 8.66
CA SER A 110 4.04 14.59 8.75
C SER A 110 4.45 13.79 7.53
N ILE A 111 3.48 13.20 6.81
CA ILE A 111 3.71 12.53 5.52
C ILE A 111 3.90 13.57 4.42
N GLY A 112 3.20 14.70 4.49
CA GLY A 112 3.24 15.77 3.49
C GLY A 112 2.17 15.64 2.41
N ILE A 113 1.05 14.95 2.70
CA ILE A 113 -0.11 14.79 1.83
C ILE A 113 -1.40 15.12 2.57
N ASP A 114 -2.46 15.39 1.82
CA ASP A 114 -3.81 15.53 2.37
C ASP A 114 -4.60 14.21 2.35
N TRP A 115 -5.80 14.25 2.93
CA TRP A 115 -6.69 13.09 3.01
C TRP A 115 -7.12 12.58 1.64
N ALA A 116 -7.47 13.50 0.72
CA ALA A 116 -7.92 13.14 -0.62
C ALA A 116 -6.80 12.42 -1.40
N THR A 117 -5.58 12.89 -1.28
CA THR A 117 -4.40 12.24 -1.85
C THR A 117 -4.20 10.85 -1.27
N LEU A 118 -4.27 10.67 0.07
CA LEU A 118 -4.15 9.34 0.67
C LEU A 118 -5.24 8.40 0.13
N MET A 119 -6.50 8.84 0.10
CA MET A 119 -7.61 8.01 -0.40
C MET A 119 -7.42 7.63 -1.87
N SER A 120 -6.93 8.53 -2.73
CA SER A 120 -6.67 8.26 -4.14
C SER A 120 -5.59 7.18 -4.36
N LEU A 121 -4.71 6.96 -3.41
CA LEU A 121 -3.70 5.92 -3.50
C LEU A 121 -4.23 4.51 -3.22
N GLY A 122 -5.29 4.38 -2.43
CA GLY A 122 -5.83 3.08 -2.02
C GLY A 122 -7.25 2.77 -2.51
N LYS A 123 -7.88 3.67 -3.28
CA LYS A 123 -9.21 3.48 -3.87
C LYS A 123 -9.16 3.64 -5.38
N ILE A 124 -10.00 2.88 -6.09
CA ILE A 124 -10.21 3.03 -7.54
C ILE A 124 -11.07 4.27 -7.80
N ASN A 125 -12.11 4.47 -6.98
CA ASN A 125 -12.96 5.66 -7.01
C ASN A 125 -12.91 6.39 -5.67
N PRO A 126 -11.99 7.36 -5.49
CA PRO A 126 -11.80 8.07 -4.22
C PRO A 126 -13.04 8.83 -3.72
N ASP A 127 -13.95 9.22 -4.62
CA ASP A 127 -15.19 9.93 -4.30
C ASP A 127 -16.28 9.00 -3.74
N ASN A 128 -16.15 7.69 -3.96
CA ASN A 128 -17.08 6.71 -3.41
C ASN A 128 -16.72 6.39 -1.96
N ARG A 129 -17.54 6.88 -1.02
CA ARG A 129 -17.34 6.64 0.42
C ARG A 129 -17.57 5.20 0.86
N ASP A 130 -18.33 4.43 0.09
CA ASP A 130 -18.60 3.02 0.39
C ASP A 130 -17.46 2.11 -0.06
N GLU A 131 -16.59 2.59 -0.95
CA GLU A 131 -15.40 1.88 -1.37
C GLU A 131 -14.35 1.89 -0.25
N LYS A 132 -13.88 0.70 0.12
CA LYS A 132 -12.83 0.55 1.11
C LYS A 132 -11.46 0.89 0.54
N PHE A 133 -10.57 1.35 1.39
CA PHE A 133 -9.15 1.52 1.08
C PHE A 133 -8.48 0.15 0.91
N SER A 134 -8.12 -0.20 -0.31
CA SER A 134 -7.54 -1.50 -0.68
C SER A 134 -6.02 -1.48 -0.63
N MET A 135 -5.44 -2.43 0.08
CA MET A 135 -3.98 -2.57 0.16
C MET A 135 -3.37 -3.00 -1.16
N SER A 136 -4.09 -3.76 -1.98
CA SER A 136 -3.63 -4.16 -3.31
C SER A 136 -3.67 -3.00 -4.30
N VAL A 137 -4.66 -2.12 -4.22
CA VAL A 137 -4.71 -0.87 -5.00
C VAL A 137 -3.54 0.03 -4.61
N LEU A 138 -3.29 0.18 -3.31
CA LEU A 138 -2.13 0.93 -2.82
C LEU A 138 -0.82 0.33 -3.35
N ALA A 139 -0.63 -0.99 -3.24
CA ALA A 139 0.58 -1.67 -3.73
C ALA A 139 0.79 -1.44 -5.23
N ALA A 140 -0.27 -1.57 -6.04
CA ALA A 140 -0.22 -1.33 -7.48
C ALA A 140 0.12 0.13 -7.80
N ASN A 141 -0.48 1.10 -7.11
CA ASN A 141 -0.18 2.52 -7.29
C ASN A 141 1.25 2.89 -6.88
N MET A 142 1.86 2.15 -5.96
CA MET A 142 3.25 2.34 -5.50
C MET A 142 4.27 1.54 -6.29
N SER A 143 3.85 0.85 -7.36
CA SER A 143 4.71 -0.02 -8.16
C SER A 143 4.62 0.32 -9.64
N GLN A 144 5.76 0.30 -10.33
CA GLN A 144 5.80 0.40 -11.78
C GLN A 144 5.49 -0.94 -12.44
N ASN A 145 5.89 -2.03 -11.79
CA ASN A 145 5.67 -3.38 -12.29
C ASN A 145 4.69 -4.11 -11.37
N VAL A 146 3.66 -4.68 -11.98
CA VAL A 146 2.64 -5.49 -11.30
C VAL A 146 2.53 -6.82 -12.02
N ASN A 147 2.61 -7.92 -11.29
CA ASN A 147 2.48 -9.25 -11.87
C ASN A 147 1.69 -10.21 -10.98
N GLY A 148 1.03 -11.17 -11.59
CA GLY A 148 0.53 -12.35 -10.91
C GLY A 148 1.64 -13.39 -10.71
N VAL A 149 1.49 -14.24 -9.69
CA VAL A 149 2.48 -15.26 -9.31
C VAL A 149 2.70 -16.34 -10.39
N SER A 150 1.80 -16.46 -11.34
CA SER A 150 1.88 -17.38 -12.48
C SER A 150 1.13 -16.81 -13.70
N MET A 151 1.33 -17.39 -14.89
CA MET A 151 0.60 -16.96 -16.09
C MET A 151 -0.92 -17.03 -15.91
N LEU A 152 -1.43 -18.14 -15.37
CA LEU A 152 -2.86 -18.31 -15.11
C LEU A 152 -3.37 -17.27 -14.09
N HIS A 153 -2.62 -17.04 -13.02
CA HIS A 153 -2.96 -16.03 -12.03
C HIS A 153 -2.86 -14.60 -12.59
N GLY A 154 -1.94 -14.37 -13.53
CA GLY A 154 -1.83 -13.09 -14.24
C GLY A 154 -3.12 -12.75 -14.98
N ALA A 155 -3.70 -13.69 -15.73
CA ALA A 155 -4.97 -13.50 -16.43
C ALA A 155 -6.11 -13.17 -15.45
N VAL A 156 -6.22 -13.90 -14.33
CA VAL A 156 -7.21 -13.61 -13.28
C VAL A 156 -6.98 -12.22 -12.65
N SER A 157 -5.72 -11.87 -12.42
CA SER A 157 -5.37 -10.57 -11.84
C SER A 157 -5.72 -9.40 -12.76
N GLN A 158 -5.58 -9.56 -14.07
CA GLN A 158 -6.01 -8.56 -15.06
C GLN A 158 -7.51 -8.26 -14.94
N GLU A 159 -8.34 -9.29 -14.73
CA GLU A 159 -9.77 -9.10 -14.50
C GLU A 159 -10.06 -8.39 -13.17
N ILE A 160 -9.37 -8.78 -12.08
CA ILE A 160 -9.54 -8.18 -10.75
C ILE A 160 -9.19 -6.70 -10.75
N PHE A 161 -8.09 -6.34 -11.42
CA PHE A 161 -7.57 -4.96 -11.44
C PHE A 161 -8.02 -4.15 -12.67
N ALA A 162 -8.86 -4.69 -13.55
CA ALA A 162 -9.30 -4.03 -14.78
C ALA A 162 -9.84 -2.60 -14.55
N ASN A 163 -10.58 -2.39 -13.47
CA ASN A 163 -11.15 -1.10 -13.13
C ASN A 163 -10.12 -0.03 -12.72
N MET A 164 -8.88 -0.42 -12.40
CA MET A 164 -7.78 0.52 -12.15
C MET A 164 -7.22 1.12 -13.43
N TYR A 165 -7.46 0.47 -14.58
CA TYR A 165 -6.90 0.81 -15.87
C TYR A 165 -8.00 1.00 -16.94
N PRO A 166 -8.91 1.97 -16.76
CA PRO A 166 -10.02 2.19 -17.69
C PRO A 166 -9.49 2.53 -19.09
N GLY A 167 -9.99 1.82 -20.09
CA GLY A 167 -9.59 1.99 -21.49
C GLY A 167 -8.39 1.16 -21.94
N TYR A 168 -7.78 0.39 -21.06
CA TYR A 168 -6.79 -0.63 -21.42
C TYR A 168 -7.46 -1.99 -21.63
N LEU A 169 -7.05 -2.69 -22.68
CA LEU A 169 -7.47 -4.07 -22.89
C LEU A 169 -6.61 -4.98 -21.99
N PRO A 170 -7.21 -6.02 -21.38
CA PRO A 170 -6.45 -7.05 -20.69
C PRO A 170 -5.70 -7.89 -21.74
N GLU A 171 -4.42 -7.61 -21.95
CA GLU A 171 -3.52 -8.37 -22.83
C GLU A 171 -2.35 -8.94 -22.03
#